data_cc16875959475b3021f253456c882718
#
_entry.id   cc16875959475b3021f253456c882718
#
_cell.length_a   1.000
_cell.length_b   1.000
_cell.length_c   1.000
_cell.angle_alpha   90.00
_cell.angle_beta   90.00
_cell.angle_gamma   90.00
#
_symmetry.space_group_name_H-M   'P 1'
#
loop_
_entity.id
_entity.type
_entity.pdbx_description
1 polymer ?
#
loop_
_entity_poly.entity_id
_entity_poly.type
_entity_poly.pdbx_seq_one_letter_code
_entity_poly.pdbx_strand_id
1 'polypeptide(L)'
;MKTLVNLKQNLLKSALLIFVTATSVISNGRSLTTGTIPGKATSFSVVHTTSNKVDLKWSTELESNLSHFIVERSIDGKNYNDAALVFAYGTTTTRSDYVFTDNISKLQAGEVYYRISSIGSDGKNQYSDIRIVRTSK
;
A
#
# COMPACT_ATOMS: atom_id res chain seq x y z
N MET A 1 -40.31 -58.06 -23.18
CA MET A 1 -38.93 -58.45 -22.94
C MET A 1 -37.89 -57.49 -23.57
N LYS A 2 -38.27 -56.39 -24.23
CA LYS A 2 -37.32 -55.42 -24.86
C LYS A 2 -37.07 -54.16 -24.03
N THR A 3 -37.83 -53.96 -22.97
CA THR A 3 -37.72 -52.70 -22.17
C THR A 3 -36.70 -52.77 -21.03
N LEU A 4 -36.31 -53.96 -20.59
CA LEU A 4 -35.36 -54.12 -19.48
C LEU A 4 -33.89 -54.06 -19.91
N VAL A 5 -33.61 -54.29 -21.19
CA VAL A 5 -32.23 -54.27 -21.72
C VAL A 5 -31.72 -52.83 -21.91
N ASN A 6 -32.67 -51.93 -22.25
CA ASN A 6 -32.27 -50.51 -22.45
C ASN A 6 -32.01 -49.74 -21.15
N LEU A 7 -32.58 -50.21 -20.03
CA LEU A 7 -32.35 -49.56 -18.75
C LEU A 7 -30.98 -49.88 -18.17
N LYS A 8 -30.43 -51.04 -18.47
CA LYS A 8 -29.06 -51.42 -18.03
C LYS A 8 -27.97 -50.76 -18.85
N GLN A 9 -28.21 -50.38 -20.08
CA GLN A 9 -27.21 -49.71 -20.90
C GLN A 9 -27.10 -48.21 -20.59
N ASN A 10 -28.16 -47.58 -20.07
CA ASN A 10 -28.10 -46.18 -19.70
C ASN A 10 -27.46 -45.95 -18.32
N LEU A 11 -27.41 -46.98 -17.47
CA LEU A 11 -26.74 -46.89 -16.17
C LEU A 11 -25.19 -47.04 -16.24
N LEU A 12 -24.70 -47.59 -17.37
CA LEU A 12 -23.24 -47.73 -17.58
C LEU A 12 -22.57 -46.53 -18.25
N LYS A 13 -23.35 -45.55 -18.69
CA LYS A 13 -22.80 -44.35 -19.37
C LYS A 13 -22.59 -43.13 -18.48
N SER A 14 -22.99 -43.19 -17.22
CA SER A 14 -22.85 -42.06 -16.28
C SER A 14 -21.77 -42.25 -15.21
N ALA A 15 -20.94 -43.26 -15.34
CA ALA A 15 -19.73 -43.38 -14.51
C ALA A 15 -18.50 -43.00 -15.30
N LEU A 16 -18.50 -41.78 -15.87
CA LEU A 16 -17.23 -41.12 -16.22
C LEU A 16 -16.64 -40.60 -14.94
N LEU A 17 -15.92 -41.47 -14.27
CA LEU A 17 -15.06 -41.13 -13.15
C LEU A 17 -13.96 -40.22 -13.72
N ILE A 18 -14.15 -38.92 -13.60
CA ILE A 18 -13.07 -37.96 -13.84
C ILE A 18 -12.07 -38.20 -12.71
N PHE A 19 -11.08 -39.03 -12.97
CA PHE A 19 -9.83 -38.99 -12.22
C PHE A 19 -9.19 -37.65 -12.50
N VAL A 20 -9.55 -36.66 -11.76
CA VAL A 20 -8.68 -35.47 -11.58
C VAL A 20 -7.47 -36.00 -10.81
N THR A 21 -6.47 -36.43 -11.54
CA THR A 21 -5.13 -36.54 -10.96
C THR A 21 -4.78 -35.15 -10.53
N ALA A 22 -4.90 -34.88 -9.23
CA ALA A 22 -4.26 -33.75 -8.62
C ALA A 22 -2.76 -33.93 -8.85
N THR A 23 -2.27 -33.43 -9.97
CA THR A 23 -0.87 -33.13 -10.08
C THR A 23 -0.62 -32.06 -9.05
N SER A 24 -0.09 -32.48 -7.90
CA SER A 24 0.52 -31.57 -6.96
C SER A 24 1.62 -30.86 -7.74
N VAL A 25 1.30 -29.68 -8.25
CA VAL A 25 2.31 -28.71 -8.63
C VAL A 25 3.04 -28.40 -7.32
N ILE A 26 4.15 -29.06 -7.09
CA ILE A 26 5.14 -28.58 -6.15
C ILE A 26 5.61 -27.27 -6.76
N SER A 27 4.85 -26.22 -6.54
CA SER A 27 5.38 -24.88 -6.65
C SER A 27 6.51 -24.87 -5.62
N ASN A 28 7.75 -24.86 -6.09
CA ASN A 28 8.87 -24.46 -5.26
C ASN A 28 8.44 -23.16 -4.62
N GLY A 29 7.94 -23.26 -3.40
CA GLY A 29 7.50 -22.14 -2.61
C GLY A 29 8.69 -21.23 -2.37
N ARG A 30 8.96 -20.34 -3.30
CA ARG A 30 9.49 -19.05 -2.92
C ARG A 30 8.40 -18.46 -2.05
N SER A 31 8.55 -18.64 -0.74
CA SER A 31 7.94 -17.76 0.22
C SER A 31 8.26 -16.36 -0.30
N LEU A 32 7.26 -15.69 -0.81
CA LEU A 32 7.34 -14.24 -1.01
C LEU A 32 7.42 -13.70 0.40
N THR A 33 8.60 -13.70 0.94
CA THR A 33 8.91 -12.87 2.08
C THR A 33 8.58 -11.48 1.58
N THR A 34 7.49 -10.93 2.08
CA THR A 34 7.14 -9.52 1.87
C THR A 34 8.23 -8.76 2.61
N GLY A 35 9.41 -8.68 1.97
CA GLY A 35 10.54 -7.99 2.53
C GLY A 35 10.11 -6.55 2.75
N THR A 36 10.20 -6.10 3.98
CA THR A 36 10.03 -4.68 4.30
C THR A 36 11.03 -3.91 3.46
N ILE A 37 10.55 -2.96 2.66
CA ILE A 37 11.43 -2.10 1.88
C ILE A 37 12.05 -1.10 2.86
N PRO A 38 13.39 -1.12 3.06
CA PRO A 38 14.02 -0.24 4.03
C PRO A 38 13.73 1.24 3.75
N GLY A 39 13.21 1.95 4.74
CA GLY A 39 12.93 3.37 4.64
C GLY A 39 11.61 3.74 3.96
N LYS A 40 10.80 2.77 3.54
CA LYS A 40 9.45 3.09 3.07
C LYS A 40 8.61 3.60 4.24
N ALA A 41 7.94 4.74 4.04
CA ALA A 41 6.97 5.24 5.01
C ALA A 41 5.78 4.28 5.12
N THR A 42 5.52 3.82 6.33
CA THR A 42 4.39 2.97 6.71
C THR A 42 3.48 3.69 7.70
N SER A 43 2.35 3.11 8.05
CA SER A 43 1.41 3.70 9.03
C SER A 43 1.10 5.18 8.78
N PHE A 44 1.11 5.59 7.51
CA PHE A 44 0.87 6.98 7.15
C PHE A 44 -0.58 7.37 7.41
N SER A 45 -0.77 8.39 8.22
CA SER A 45 -2.07 8.97 8.60
C SER A 45 -2.05 10.48 8.46
N VAL A 46 -3.22 11.04 8.15
CA VAL A 46 -3.44 12.48 7.99
C VAL A 46 -4.72 12.85 8.73
N VAL A 47 -4.64 13.88 9.56
CA VAL A 47 -5.79 14.35 10.37
C VAL A 47 -5.92 15.85 10.21
N HIS A 48 -7.12 16.32 9.85
CA HIS A 48 -7.45 17.73 9.86
C HIS A 48 -7.68 18.17 11.31
N THR A 49 -6.73 18.91 11.84
CA THR A 49 -6.70 19.26 13.28
C THR A 49 -7.45 20.55 13.59
N THR A 50 -7.31 21.56 12.71
CA THR A 50 -8.00 22.85 12.80
C THR A 50 -8.30 23.36 11.39
N SER A 51 -9.09 24.43 11.27
CA SER A 51 -9.42 25.03 9.96
C SER A 51 -8.21 25.34 9.07
N ASN A 52 -7.02 25.50 9.65
CA ASN A 52 -5.81 25.88 8.94
C ASN A 52 -4.65 24.90 9.09
N LYS A 53 -4.83 23.75 9.76
CA LYS A 53 -3.74 22.81 10.05
C LYS A 53 -4.13 21.37 9.77
N VAL A 54 -3.21 20.65 9.19
CA VAL A 54 -3.28 19.22 8.94
C VAL A 54 -2.06 18.56 9.57
N ASP A 55 -2.29 17.60 10.47
CA ASP A 55 -1.22 16.80 11.08
C ASP A 55 -1.02 15.52 10.28
N LEU A 56 0.22 15.30 9.89
CA LEU A 56 0.69 14.12 9.19
C LEU A 56 1.59 13.31 10.14
N LYS A 57 1.35 12.01 10.22
CA LYS A 57 2.17 11.08 11.00
C LYS A 57 2.49 9.87 10.16
N TRP A 58 3.73 9.44 10.16
CA TRP A 58 4.15 8.20 9.51
C TRP A 58 5.26 7.53 10.30
N SER A 59 5.53 6.29 9.96
CA SER A 59 6.64 5.54 10.54
C SER A 59 7.40 4.78 9.48
N THR A 60 8.60 4.36 9.81
CA THR A 60 9.36 3.32 9.11
C THR A 60 9.56 2.15 10.06
N GLU A 61 9.56 0.92 9.55
CA GLU A 61 9.86 -0.27 10.37
C GLU A 61 11.36 -0.41 10.60
N LEU A 62 12.13 -0.06 9.58
CA LEU A 62 13.58 0.05 9.61
C LEU A 62 14.04 1.01 8.51
N GLU A 63 15.24 1.55 8.64
CA GLU A 63 15.82 2.44 7.65
C GLU A 63 17.19 1.92 7.23
N SER A 64 17.50 2.04 5.95
CA SER A 64 18.83 1.74 5.40
C SER A 64 19.14 2.75 4.32
N ASN A 65 20.22 3.52 4.54
CA ASN A 65 20.66 4.57 3.62
C ASN A 65 19.55 5.57 3.27
N LEU A 66 18.64 5.83 4.20
CA LEU A 66 17.57 6.80 4.02
C LEU A 66 18.13 8.19 4.32
N SER A 67 17.90 9.15 3.42
CA SER A 67 18.36 10.52 3.55
C SER A 67 17.30 11.41 4.20
N HIS A 68 16.14 11.50 3.57
CA HIS A 68 15.05 12.37 4.02
C HIS A 68 13.73 11.95 3.42
N PHE A 69 12.66 12.56 3.90
CA PHE A 69 11.32 12.49 3.36
C PHE A 69 10.95 13.83 2.74
N ILE A 70 10.23 13.79 1.62
CA ILE A 70 9.47 14.92 1.12
C ILE A 70 8.00 14.64 1.44
N VAL A 71 7.38 15.55 2.16
CA VAL A 71 5.93 15.60 2.30
C VAL A 71 5.38 16.28 1.07
N GLU A 72 4.63 15.59 0.25
CA GLU A 72 4.04 16.12 -0.95
C GLU A 72 2.53 16.33 -0.78
N ARG A 73 2.04 17.45 -1.28
CA ARG A 73 0.64 17.87 -1.20
C ARG A 73 0.08 18.18 -2.58
N SER A 74 -1.17 17.79 -2.81
CA SER A 74 -1.94 18.12 -4.01
C SER A 74 -3.36 18.56 -3.64
N ILE A 75 -3.96 19.42 -4.46
CA ILE A 75 -5.36 19.86 -4.35
C ILE A 75 -6.25 19.25 -5.45
N ASP A 76 -5.66 18.53 -6.39
CA ASP A 76 -6.36 17.90 -7.52
C ASP A 76 -6.10 16.39 -7.63
N GLY A 77 -5.26 15.85 -6.73
CA GLY A 77 -4.86 14.44 -6.70
C GLY A 77 -3.91 14.03 -7.83
N LYS A 78 -3.46 14.96 -8.66
CA LYS A 78 -2.61 14.72 -9.84
C LYS A 78 -1.29 15.46 -9.76
N ASN A 79 -1.34 16.75 -9.49
CA ASN A 79 -0.18 17.63 -9.42
C ASN A 79 0.25 17.79 -7.95
N TYR A 80 1.41 17.25 -7.62
CA TYR A 80 1.96 17.30 -6.27
C TYR A 80 3.06 18.34 -6.17
N ASN A 81 3.06 19.08 -5.06
CA ASN A 81 4.08 20.04 -4.71
C ASN A 81 4.66 19.70 -3.34
N ASP A 82 5.94 19.99 -3.15
CA ASP A 82 6.62 19.80 -1.89
C ASP A 82 6.03 20.73 -0.82
N ALA A 83 5.52 20.15 0.26
CA ALA A 83 5.04 20.87 1.42
C ALA A 83 6.12 20.99 2.49
N ALA A 84 6.98 19.98 2.63
CA ALA A 84 8.09 19.98 3.57
C ALA A 84 9.16 18.94 3.22
N LEU A 85 10.38 19.19 3.73
CA LEU A 85 11.46 18.23 3.83
C LEU A 85 11.64 17.85 5.31
N VAL A 86 11.70 16.55 5.61
CA VAL A 86 11.91 16.01 6.95
C VAL A 86 13.11 15.06 6.90
N PHE A 87 14.16 15.33 7.67
CA PHE A 87 15.33 14.47 7.70
C PHE A 87 15.02 13.12 8.33
N ALA A 88 15.53 12.05 7.74
CA ALA A 88 15.49 10.71 8.30
C ALA A 88 16.60 10.51 9.34
N TYR A 89 16.47 9.49 10.18
CA TYR A 89 17.56 9.09 11.09
C TYR A 89 18.72 8.39 10.36
N GLY A 90 18.50 8.01 9.08
CA GLY A 90 19.53 7.49 8.19
C GLY A 90 19.54 5.97 8.11
N THR A 91 20.05 5.31 9.14
CA THR A 91 20.05 3.84 9.23
C THR A 91 19.60 3.43 10.63
N THR A 92 18.48 2.72 10.72
CA THR A 92 17.93 2.20 11.97
C THR A 92 17.50 0.75 11.79
N THR A 93 17.53 -0.02 12.87
CA THR A 93 17.07 -1.42 12.91
C THR A 93 15.73 -1.55 13.61
N THR A 94 15.17 -0.45 14.07
CA THR A 94 13.92 -0.38 14.80
C THR A 94 13.02 0.68 14.16
N ARG A 95 11.75 0.63 14.49
CA ARG A 95 10.74 1.58 14.06
C ARG A 95 11.13 3.01 14.44
N SER A 96 10.94 3.91 13.49
CA SER A 96 11.08 5.36 13.67
C SER A 96 9.76 6.04 13.37
N ASP A 97 9.38 7.03 14.18
CA ASP A 97 8.13 7.78 14.02
C ASP A 97 8.43 9.24 13.65
N TYR A 98 7.63 9.78 12.75
CA TYR A 98 7.75 11.12 12.20
C TYR A 98 6.43 11.87 12.26
N VAL A 99 6.52 13.18 12.45
CA VAL A 99 5.36 14.08 12.51
C VAL A 99 5.66 15.34 11.72
N PHE A 100 4.67 15.84 10.99
CA PHE A 100 4.72 17.15 10.35
C PHE A 100 3.34 17.80 10.41
N THR A 101 3.27 19.09 10.69
CA THR A 101 2.04 19.88 10.66
C THR A 101 2.06 20.82 9.47
N ASP A 102 1.17 20.60 8.52
CA ASP A 102 1.03 21.47 7.35
C ASP A 102 0.07 22.64 7.64
N ASN A 103 0.49 23.84 7.25
CA ASN A 103 -0.34 25.02 7.31
C ASN A 103 -1.07 25.23 5.98
N ILE A 104 -2.37 24.98 6.00
CA ILE A 104 -3.24 25.06 4.83
C ILE A 104 -4.07 26.34 4.76
N SER A 105 -3.74 27.36 5.54
CA SER A 105 -4.50 28.63 5.62
C SER A 105 -4.74 29.30 4.27
N LYS A 106 -3.83 29.10 3.32
CA LYS A 106 -3.90 29.66 1.95
C LYS A 106 -4.68 28.79 0.95
N LEU A 107 -5.06 27.56 1.34
CA LEU A 107 -5.82 26.68 0.47
C LEU A 107 -7.32 27.00 0.52
N GLN A 108 -8.01 26.72 -0.56
CA GLN A 108 -9.48 26.72 -0.58
C GLN A 108 -10.01 25.50 0.18
N ALA A 109 -11.27 25.58 0.67
CA ALA A 109 -11.94 24.39 1.20
C ALA A 109 -12.07 23.32 0.11
N GLY A 110 -11.89 22.05 0.48
CA GLY A 110 -11.94 20.94 -0.49
C GLY A 110 -11.14 19.73 -0.03
N GLU A 111 -10.84 18.87 -0.97
CA GLU A 111 -10.00 17.72 -0.73
C GLU A 111 -8.52 18.10 -0.91
N VAL A 112 -7.72 17.66 0.04
CA VAL A 112 -6.26 17.80 0.00
C VAL A 112 -5.66 16.39 0.08
N TYR A 113 -4.79 16.09 -0.85
CA TYR A 113 -4.13 14.80 -1.03
C TYR A 113 -2.70 14.91 -0.53
N TYR A 114 -2.27 13.93 0.23
CA TYR A 114 -0.91 13.85 0.76
C TYR A 114 -0.28 12.50 0.45
N ARG A 115 1.02 12.51 0.19
CA ARG A 115 1.87 11.33 0.16
C ARG A 115 3.26 11.67 0.71
N ILE A 116 3.97 10.66 1.15
CA ILE A 116 5.35 10.76 1.60
C ILE A 116 6.25 10.15 0.54
N SER A 117 7.23 10.90 0.06
CA SER A 117 8.33 10.41 -0.76
C SER A 117 9.54 10.17 0.14
N SER A 118 9.95 8.92 0.30
CA SER A 118 11.16 8.53 1.04
C SER A 118 12.35 8.55 0.09
N ILE A 119 13.36 9.36 0.35
CA ILE A 119 14.52 9.56 -0.53
C ILE A 119 15.75 8.88 0.08
N GLY A 120 16.32 7.94 -0.66
CA GLY A 120 17.58 7.29 -0.30
C GLY A 120 18.80 8.17 -0.55
N SER A 121 19.93 7.84 0.07
CA SER A 121 21.21 8.52 -0.17
C SER A 121 21.72 8.34 -1.61
N ASP A 122 21.19 7.36 -2.34
CA ASP A 122 21.45 7.11 -3.77
C ASP A 122 20.51 7.91 -4.69
N GLY A 123 19.66 8.76 -4.13
CA GLY A 123 18.69 9.59 -4.85
C GLY A 123 17.44 8.86 -5.32
N LYS A 124 17.31 7.56 -5.08
CA LYS A 124 16.07 6.84 -5.39
C LYS A 124 14.98 7.19 -4.41
N ASN A 125 13.73 7.18 -4.88
CA ASN A 125 12.57 7.47 -4.06
C ASN A 125 11.56 6.33 -4.03
N GLN A 126 10.77 6.31 -2.96
CA GLN A 126 9.64 5.42 -2.76
C GLN A 126 8.48 6.21 -2.18
N TYR A 127 7.28 5.97 -2.70
CA TYR A 127 6.09 6.66 -2.22
C TYR A 127 5.29 5.82 -1.23
N SER A 128 4.69 6.50 -0.25
CA SER A 128 3.62 5.94 0.57
C SER A 128 2.32 5.81 -0.24
N ASP A 129 1.31 5.21 0.37
CA ASP A 129 -0.06 5.39 -0.09
C ASP A 129 -0.47 6.87 -0.02
N ILE A 130 -1.46 7.24 -0.84
CA ILE A 130 -2.08 8.57 -0.78
C ILE A 130 -3.08 8.60 0.38
N ARG A 131 -3.09 9.70 1.12
CA ARG A 131 -4.12 10.01 2.13
C ARG A 131 -4.83 11.29 1.74
N ILE A 132 -6.14 11.29 1.96
CA ILE A 132 -7.02 12.40 1.60
C ILE A 132 -7.63 12.96 2.87
N VAL A 133 -7.63 14.26 3.01
CA VAL A 133 -8.33 14.97 4.06
C VAL A 133 -9.27 16.01 3.44
N ARG A 134 -10.46 16.13 4.00
CA ARG A 134 -11.40 17.19 3.63
C ARG A 134 -11.23 18.36 4.58
N THR A 135 -11.05 19.54 4.01
CA THR A 135 -10.91 20.78 4.75
C THR A 135 -12.18 21.61 4.60
N SER A 136 -12.65 22.17 5.69
CA SER A 136 -13.73 23.16 5.73
C SER A 136 -13.16 24.49 6.21
N LYS A 137 -13.60 25.58 5.63
CA LYS A 137 -13.35 26.92 6.15
C LYS A 137 -14.52 27.35 7.01
#